data_b7efa3e7040cc440bf9ce3c8013f7437
#
_entry.id   b7efa3e7040cc440bf9ce3c8013f7437
#
_cell.length_a   1.000
_cell.length_b   1.000
_cell.length_c   1.000
_cell.angle_alpha   90.00
_cell.angle_beta   90.00
_cell.angle_gamma   90.00
#
_symmetry.space_group_name_H-M   'P 1'
#
loop_
_entity.id
_entity.type
_entity.pdbx_description
1 polymer ?
#
loop_
_entity_poly.entity_id
_entity_poly.type
_entity_poly.pdbx_seq_one_letter_code
_entity_poly.pdbx_strand_id
1 'polypeptide(L)'
;DFVGETEAALSVCESALIICPSYAGISAGTKQAMYKARDKGKIIYINGLDNPNSDYPTKLQQLKDTYGKGIAPIQVPIMDNNKMVGYVNVAKMEGRMFENGQTHVAPIPEDMMDEVLPIKAMIDEAVANTSDELLEKYLEEEPFTKEEISNALRQGVTDGSLIPVLCGTDRIGISIILNSMCAFFDSANHPKNALIVKDLKKDDEKILECNEDSPTSLFVFKTLS
;
A
#
# COMPACT_ATOMS: atom_id res chain seq x y z
N ASP A 1 7.21 10.47 21.45
CA ASP A 1 8.43 11.27 21.61
C ASP A 1 9.02 11.76 20.27
N PHE A 2 8.95 11.03 19.18
CA PHE A 2 9.53 11.42 17.89
C PHE A 2 8.56 12.06 16.90
N VAL A 3 7.58 12.82 17.36
CA VAL A 3 6.55 13.45 16.51
C VAL A 3 7.16 14.40 15.49
N GLY A 4 8.08 15.27 15.92
CA GLY A 4 8.78 16.22 15.05
C GLY A 4 9.63 15.54 13.99
N GLU A 5 10.30 14.45 14.34
CA GLU A 5 11.10 13.64 13.41
C GLU A 5 10.21 13.02 12.30
N THR A 6 9.07 12.49 12.70
CA THR A 6 8.10 11.91 11.76
C THR A 6 7.55 12.97 10.81
N GLU A 7 7.23 14.17 11.31
CA GLU A 7 6.72 15.28 10.49
C GLU A 7 7.79 15.80 9.53
N ALA A 8 9.03 15.97 10.01
CA ALA A 8 10.14 16.35 9.16
C ALA A 8 10.37 15.34 8.03
N ALA A 9 10.36 14.03 8.32
CA ALA A 9 10.49 12.99 7.31
C ALA A 9 9.34 13.00 6.31
N LEU A 10 8.09 13.10 6.80
CA LEU A 10 6.91 13.13 5.93
C LEU A 10 6.81 14.40 5.07
N SER A 11 7.45 15.51 5.47
CA SER A 11 7.44 16.74 4.67
C SER A 11 8.18 16.61 3.34
N VAL A 12 9.04 15.60 3.19
CA VAL A 12 9.86 15.34 1.99
C VAL A 12 9.56 14.00 1.31
N CYS A 13 8.50 13.32 1.72
CA CYS A 13 8.07 12.05 1.14
C CYS A 13 6.72 12.21 0.46
N GLU A 14 6.54 11.64 -0.72
CA GLU A 14 5.26 11.60 -1.45
C GLU A 14 4.42 10.40 -1.05
N SER A 15 5.04 9.37 -0.49
CA SER A 15 4.39 8.10 -0.15
C SER A 15 4.81 7.58 1.22
N ALA A 16 3.97 6.76 1.84
CA ALA A 16 4.19 6.20 3.17
C ALA A 16 3.89 4.70 3.23
N LEU A 17 4.83 3.93 3.77
CA LEU A 17 4.59 2.56 4.19
C LEU A 17 4.23 2.53 5.68
N ILE A 18 3.02 2.07 6.00
CA ILE A 18 2.51 2.03 7.37
C ILE A 18 2.56 0.60 7.88
N ILE A 19 3.38 0.36 8.90
CA ILE A 19 3.49 -0.95 9.53
C ILE A 19 2.41 -1.08 10.61
N CYS A 20 1.56 -2.12 10.47
CA CYS A 20 0.48 -2.42 11.40
C CYS A 20 0.72 -3.80 12.02
N PRO A 21 0.76 -3.94 13.35
CA PRO A 21 0.88 -5.25 13.98
C PRO A 21 -0.31 -6.15 13.66
N SER A 22 -0.07 -7.44 13.39
CA SER A 22 -1.12 -8.43 13.10
C SER A 22 -1.97 -8.77 14.32
N TYR A 23 -1.37 -8.69 15.50
CA TYR A 23 -1.99 -8.93 16.80
C TYR A 23 -2.50 -7.63 17.42
N ALA A 24 -3.47 -7.72 18.33
CA ALA A 24 -4.19 -6.59 18.93
C ALA A 24 -5.01 -5.77 17.90
N GLY A 25 -5.74 -4.75 18.40
CA GLY A 25 -6.52 -3.83 17.56
C GLY A 25 -5.64 -2.86 16.75
N ILE A 26 -6.27 -1.92 16.05
CA ILE A 26 -5.54 -0.83 15.38
C ILE A 26 -4.96 0.09 16.45
N SER A 27 -3.64 0.10 16.57
CA SER A 27 -2.92 0.86 17.60
C SER A 27 -3.07 2.37 17.42
N ALA A 28 -2.89 3.12 18.50
CA ALA A 28 -2.84 4.58 18.45
C ALA A 28 -1.73 5.08 17.49
N GLY A 29 -0.59 4.37 17.45
CA GLY A 29 0.51 4.67 16.53
C GLY A 29 0.11 4.48 15.07
N THR A 30 -0.60 3.39 14.73
CA THR A 30 -1.14 3.16 13.39
C THR A 30 -2.12 4.27 12.98
N LYS A 31 -3.06 4.65 13.89
CA LYS A 31 -4.01 5.74 13.64
C LYS A 31 -3.30 7.08 13.41
N GLN A 32 -2.28 7.38 14.19
CA GLN A 32 -1.46 8.58 14.03
C GLN A 32 -0.70 8.58 12.71
N ALA A 33 -0.09 7.45 12.33
CA ALA A 33 0.63 7.33 11.06
C ALA A 33 -0.32 7.53 9.87
N MET A 34 -1.49 6.92 9.88
CA MET A 34 -2.54 7.10 8.87
C MET A 34 -2.99 8.56 8.77
N TYR A 35 -3.21 9.23 9.90
CA TYR A 35 -3.61 10.63 9.92
C TYR A 35 -2.52 11.55 9.35
N LYS A 36 -1.26 11.34 9.74
CA LYS A 36 -0.13 12.16 9.26
C LYS A 36 0.14 11.96 7.77
N ALA A 37 -0.08 10.75 7.27
CA ALA A 37 0.09 10.41 5.86
C ALA A 37 -1.21 10.57 5.04
N ARG A 38 -2.23 11.29 5.53
CA ARG A 38 -3.55 11.38 4.86
C ARG A 38 -3.50 11.88 3.42
N ASP A 39 -2.58 12.81 3.15
CA ASP A 39 -2.42 13.46 1.84
C ASP A 39 -1.37 12.76 0.94
N LYS A 40 -0.95 11.56 1.31
CA LYS A 40 0.12 10.82 0.62
C LYS A 40 -0.38 9.48 0.11
N GLY A 41 0.24 8.98 -0.94
CA GLY A 41 0.09 7.59 -1.33
C GLY A 41 0.49 6.65 -0.18
N LYS A 42 -0.34 5.63 0.11
CA LYS A 42 -0.14 4.77 1.28
C LYS A 42 -0.24 3.30 0.94
N ILE A 43 0.61 2.51 1.59
CA ILE A 43 0.49 1.05 1.67
C ILE A 43 0.48 0.66 3.14
N ILE A 44 -0.40 -0.23 3.55
CA ILE A 44 -0.38 -0.85 4.88
C ILE A 44 0.31 -2.21 4.78
N TYR A 45 1.23 -2.48 5.68
CA TYR A 45 1.85 -3.79 5.84
C TYR A 45 1.49 -4.36 7.21
N ILE A 46 0.72 -5.45 7.21
CA ILE A 46 0.38 -6.21 8.43
C ILE A 46 1.56 -7.11 8.76
N ASN A 47 2.28 -6.76 9.82
CA ASN A 47 3.50 -7.44 10.26
C ASN A 47 3.28 -8.36 11.44
N GLY A 48 4.10 -9.41 11.54
CA GLY A 48 4.12 -10.32 12.68
C GLY A 48 3.05 -11.40 12.61
N LEU A 49 2.76 -11.92 11.43
CA LEU A 49 1.78 -13.00 11.24
C LEU A 49 2.18 -14.33 11.89
N ASP A 50 3.44 -14.49 12.25
CA ASP A 50 3.97 -15.62 13.02
C ASP A 50 3.72 -15.51 14.54
N ASN A 51 3.11 -14.42 15.00
CA ASN A 51 2.69 -14.28 16.38
C ASN A 51 1.47 -15.17 16.65
N PRO A 52 1.47 -15.97 17.74
CA PRO A 52 0.35 -16.86 18.09
C PRO A 52 -1.00 -16.15 18.28
N ASN A 53 -0.99 -14.85 18.57
CA ASN A 53 -2.19 -14.03 18.72
C ASN A 53 -2.57 -13.28 17.44
N SER A 54 -1.96 -13.63 16.31
CA SER A 54 -2.28 -13.03 15.02
C SER A 54 -3.64 -13.51 14.52
N ASP A 55 -4.45 -12.59 14.05
CA ASP A 55 -5.74 -12.85 13.40
C ASP A 55 -5.87 -11.92 12.20
N TYR A 56 -5.45 -12.43 11.04
CA TYR A 56 -5.41 -11.66 9.80
C TYR A 56 -6.81 -11.23 9.31
N PRO A 57 -7.83 -12.12 9.23
CA PRO A 57 -9.18 -11.73 8.82
C PRO A 57 -9.78 -10.64 9.71
N THR A 58 -9.69 -10.80 11.04
CA THR A 58 -10.17 -9.78 12.00
C THR A 58 -9.43 -8.44 11.81
N LYS A 59 -8.12 -8.48 11.54
CA LYS A 59 -7.33 -7.28 11.29
C LYS A 59 -7.79 -6.55 10.03
N LEU A 60 -8.04 -7.27 8.94
CA LEU A 60 -8.57 -6.67 7.71
C LEU A 60 -9.94 -6.03 7.92
N GLN A 61 -10.83 -6.71 8.64
CA GLN A 61 -12.15 -6.16 8.94
C GLN A 61 -12.04 -4.87 9.76
N GLN A 62 -11.18 -4.84 10.78
CA GLN A 62 -10.92 -3.63 11.57
C GLN A 62 -10.39 -2.46 10.72
N LEU A 63 -9.49 -2.76 9.75
CA LEU A 63 -9.00 -1.74 8.83
C LEU A 63 -10.13 -1.21 7.93
N LYS A 64 -10.97 -2.09 7.38
CA LYS A 64 -12.12 -1.71 6.55
C LYS A 64 -13.13 -0.87 7.34
N ASP A 65 -13.46 -1.28 8.56
CA ASP A 65 -14.39 -0.55 9.44
C ASP A 65 -13.87 0.84 9.82
N THR A 66 -12.53 0.99 9.95
CA THR A 66 -11.90 2.25 10.37
C THR A 66 -11.65 3.20 9.19
N TYR A 67 -11.22 2.68 8.04
CA TYR A 67 -10.74 3.48 6.91
C TYR A 67 -11.60 3.35 5.65
N GLY A 68 -12.65 2.52 5.69
CA GLY A 68 -13.68 2.43 4.66
C GLY A 68 -13.31 1.57 3.46
N LYS A 69 -14.01 1.81 2.36
CA LYS A 69 -13.98 1.00 1.14
C LYS A 69 -12.66 1.08 0.35
N GLY A 70 -11.83 2.07 0.61
CA GLY A 70 -10.52 2.21 -0.02
C GLY A 70 -9.48 1.18 0.43
N ILE A 71 -9.78 0.35 1.45
CA ILE A 71 -8.90 -0.73 1.88
C ILE A 71 -8.92 -1.86 0.84
N ALA A 72 -7.77 -2.10 0.20
CA ALA A 72 -7.59 -3.10 -0.86
C ALA A 72 -6.58 -4.18 -0.42
N PRO A 73 -7.01 -5.28 0.22
CA PRO A 73 -6.12 -6.34 0.69
C PRO A 73 -5.67 -7.21 -0.50
N ILE A 74 -4.47 -6.94 -1.01
CA ILE A 74 -3.94 -7.63 -2.20
C ILE A 74 -3.25 -8.96 -1.90
N GLN A 75 -3.17 -9.35 -0.63
CA GLN A 75 -2.53 -10.60 -0.21
C GLN A 75 -3.30 -11.26 0.91
N VAL A 76 -3.34 -12.59 0.88
CA VAL A 76 -3.80 -13.46 1.98
C VAL A 76 -2.65 -14.38 2.37
N PRO A 77 -2.25 -14.46 3.66
CA PRO A 77 -1.14 -15.30 4.07
C PRO A 77 -1.49 -16.80 3.97
N ILE A 78 -0.56 -17.61 3.47
CA ILE A 78 -0.64 -19.06 3.56
C ILE A 78 0.16 -19.49 4.80
N MET A 79 -0.56 -20.07 5.77
CA MET A 79 0.01 -20.44 7.05
C MET A 79 0.17 -21.97 7.17
N ASP A 80 1.31 -22.43 7.69
CA ASP A 80 1.54 -23.79 8.11
C ASP A 80 2.12 -23.80 9.53
N ASN A 81 1.44 -24.45 10.47
CA ASN A 81 1.86 -24.54 11.88
C ASN A 81 2.27 -23.17 12.49
N ASN A 82 1.46 -22.14 12.32
CA ASN A 82 1.71 -20.75 12.74
C ASN A 82 2.94 -20.09 12.10
N LYS A 83 3.41 -20.61 10.97
CA LYS A 83 4.45 -19.98 10.17
C LYS A 83 3.90 -19.60 8.80
N MET A 84 4.21 -18.41 8.38
CA MET A 84 3.86 -17.98 7.02
C MET A 84 4.79 -18.69 6.02
N VAL A 85 4.23 -19.56 5.18
CA VAL A 85 4.96 -20.34 4.16
C VAL A 85 4.76 -19.77 2.76
N GLY A 86 3.82 -18.86 2.60
CA GLY A 86 3.50 -18.23 1.33
C GLY A 86 2.40 -17.19 1.47
N TYR A 87 1.87 -16.76 0.35
CA TYR A 87 0.68 -15.91 0.30
C TYR A 87 -0.07 -16.10 -1.01
N VAL A 88 -1.35 -15.82 -1.00
CA VAL A 88 -2.16 -15.68 -2.21
C VAL A 88 -2.09 -14.21 -2.65
N ASN A 89 -1.67 -13.97 -3.89
CA ASN A 89 -1.85 -12.67 -4.54
C ASN A 89 -3.28 -12.60 -5.07
N VAL A 90 -4.15 -11.92 -4.36
CA VAL A 90 -5.59 -11.91 -4.65
C VAL A 90 -5.90 -11.11 -5.92
N ALA A 91 -5.15 -10.04 -6.19
CA ALA A 91 -5.33 -9.26 -7.42
C ALA A 91 -5.04 -10.09 -8.70
N LYS A 92 -4.12 -11.06 -8.61
CA LYS A 92 -3.75 -11.95 -9.72
C LYS A 92 -4.41 -13.32 -9.63
N MET A 93 -5.02 -13.66 -8.51
CA MET A 93 -5.50 -15.01 -8.18
C MET A 93 -4.41 -16.07 -8.38
N GLU A 94 -3.27 -15.86 -7.73
CA GLU A 94 -2.09 -16.74 -7.82
C GLU A 94 -1.53 -17.01 -6.42
N GLY A 95 -1.23 -18.28 -6.11
CA GLY A 95 -0.45 -18.65 -4.93
C GLY A 95 1.03 -18.30 -5.12
N ARG A 96 1.70 -17.94 -4.03
CA ARG A 96 3.13 -17.64 -3.95
C ARG A 96 3.73 -18.34 -2.74
N MET A 97 4.63 -19.29 -2.96
CA MET A 97 5.28 -20.05 -1.90
C MET A 97 6.72 -19.59 -1.70
N PHE A 98 7.17 -19.61 -0.46
CA PHE A 98 8.56 -19.29 -0.08
C PHE A 98 9.40 -20.57 -0.02
N GLU A 99 10.41 -20.65 -0.84
CA GLU A 99 11.40 -21.73 -0.83
C GLU A 99 12.81 -21.18 -0.97
N ASN A 100 13.73 -21.57 -0.08
CA ASN A 100 15.15 -21.17 -0.13
C ASN A 100 15.39 -19.67 -0.28
N GLY A 101 14.54 -18.84 0.34
CA GLY A 101 14.64 -17.37 0.26
C GLY A 101 14.09 -16.77 -1.04
N GLN A 102 13.50 -17.59 -1.91
CA GLN A 102 12.86 -17.15 -3.15
C GLN A 102 11.35 -17.37 -3.09
N THR A 103 10.62 -16.67 -3.95
CA THR A 103 9.16 -16.79 -4.07
C THR A 103 8.82 -17.44 -5.41
N HIS A 104 8.08 -18.54 -5.38
CA HIS A 104 7.64 -19.27 -6.55
C HIS A 104 6.13 -19.18 -6.74
N VAL A 105 5.69 -19.18 -7.99
CA VAL A 105 4.26 -19.26 -8.32
C VAL A 105 3.76 -20.67 -8.02
N ALA A 106 2.64 -20.76 -7.36
CA ALA A 106 1.97 -22.02 -7.01
C ALA A 106 0.45 -21.88 -7.22
N PRO A 107 -0.29 -22.98 -7.35
CA PRO A 107 -1.74 -22.91 -7.30
C PRO A 107 -2.19 -22.43 -5.89
N ILE A 108 -3.37 -21.82 -5.84
CA ILE A 108 -4.01 -21.47 -4.56
C ILE A 108 -4.45 -22.79 -3.91
N PRO A 109 -4.14 -23.04 -2.63
CA PRO A 109 -4.69 -24.20 -1.93
C PRO A 109 -6.23 -24.21 -1.95
N GLU A 110 -6.83 -25.35 -2.23
CA GLU A 110 -8.29 -25.45 -2.39
C GLU A 110 -9.05 -25.05 -1.12
N ASP A 111 -8.50 -25.39 0.03
CA ASP A 111 -9.05 -25.05 1.35
C ASP A 111 -8.99 -23.56 1.69
N MET A 112 -8.24 -22.76 0.94
CA MET A 112 -8.17 -21.31 1.13
C MET A 112 -9.18 -20.52 0.28
N MET A 113 -9.86 -21.16 -0.66
CA MET A 113 -10.77 -20.43 -1.56
C MET A 113 -11.90 -19.71 -0.82
N ASP A 114 -12.42 -20.31 0.24
CA ASP A 114 -13.47 -19.72 1.08
C ASP A 114 -13.00 -18.45 1.81
N GLU A 115 -11.71 -18.32 2.09
CA GLU A 115 -11.11 -17.12 2.66
C GLU A 115 -10.73 -16.10 1.58
N VAL A 116 -10.20 -16.55 0.46
CA VAL A 116 -9.71 -15.70 -0.64
C VAL A 116 -10.83 -14.98 -1.40
N LEU A 117 -11.94 -15.66 -1.68
CA LEU A 117 -13.04 -15.09 -2.47
C LEU A 117 -13.69 -13.85 -1.83
N PRO A 118 -13.98 -13.83 -0.52
CA PRO A 118 -14.47 -12.60 0.13
C PRO A 118 -13.46 -11.44 0.06
N ILE A 119 -12.16 -11.74 0.15
CA ILE A 119 -11.11 -10.73 0.04
C ILE A 119 -10.99 -10.22 -1.41
N LYS A 120 -11.15 -11.11 -2.40
CA LYS A 120 -11.24 -10.70 -3.81
C LYS A 120 -12.41 -9.74 -4.04
N ALA A 121 -13.58 -10.03 -3.47
CA ALA A 121 -14.72 -9.13 -3.54
C ALA A 121 -14.43 -7.75 -2.90
N MET A 122 -13.64 -7.68 -1.81
CA MET A 122 -13.20 -6.41 -1.23
C MET A 122 -12.32 -5.60 -2.19
N ILE A 123 -11.42 -6.27 -2.93
CA ILE A 123 -10.58 -5.61 -3.95
C ILE A 123 -11.47 -5.11 -5.09
N ASP A 124 -12.39 -5.95 -5.58
CA ASP A 124 -13.26 -5.57 -6.70
C ASP A 124 -14.15 -4.38 -6.34
N GLU A 125 -14.70 -4.35 -5.12
CA GLU A 125 -15.44 -3.19 -4.60
C GLU A 125 -14.54 -1.94 -4.53
N ALA A 126 -13.30 -2.08 -4.06
CA ALA A 126 -12.36 -0.98 -3.98
C ALA A 126 -11.98 -0.44 -5.37
N VAL A 127 -11.69 -1.33 -6.31
CA VAL A 127 -11.37 -1.00 -7.71
C VAL A 127 -12.55 -0.34 -8.41
N ALA A 128 -13.77 -0.85 -8.23
CA ALA A 128 -14.98 -0.28 -8.81
C ALA A 128 -15.18 1.20 -8.41
N ASN A 129 -14.83 1.56 -7.19
CA ASN A 129 -14.97 2.93 -6.71
C ASN A 129 -13.89 3.92 -7.23
N THR A 130 -12.97 3.49 -8.10
CA THR A 130 -11.92 4.37 -8.65
C THR A 130 -12.36 5.16 -9.89
N SER A 131 -13.35 4.66 -10.64
CA SER A 131 -13.90 5.37 -11.80
C SER A 131 -15.34 4.93 -12.11
N ASP A 132 -16.10 5.80 -12.77
CA ASP A 132 -17.48 5.50 -13.18
C ASP A 132 -17.54 4.30 -14.13
N GLU A 133 -16.58 4.15 -15.03
CA GLU A 133 -16.48 3.03 -15.98
C GLU A 133 -16.31 1.68 -15.26
N LEU A 134 -15.42 1.63 -14.25
CA LEU A 134 -15.20 0.42 -13.47
C LEU A 134 -16.39 0.13 -12.54
N LEU A 135 -17.08 1.17 -12.06
CA LEU A 135 -18.29 1.00 -11.27
C LEU A 135 -19.41 0.40 -12.10
N GLU A 136 -19.62 0.90 -13.34
CA GLU A 136 -20.64 0.35 -14.27
C GLU A 136 -20.36 -1.13 -14.56
N LYS A 137 -19.10 -1.46 -14.89
CA LYS A 137 -18.66 -2.83 -15.13
C LYS A 137 -18.90 -3.76 -13.93
N TYR A 138 -18.64 -3.25 -12.71
CA TYR A 138 -18.90 -4.00 -11.48
C TYR A 138 -20.40 -4.27 -11.24
N LEU A 139 -21.25 -3.26 -11.53
CA LEU A 139 -22.71 -3.41 -11.41
C LEU A 139 -23.31 -4.35 -12.46
N GLU A 140 -22.65 -4.50 -13.60
CA GLU A 140 -23.01 -5.46 -14.65
C GLU A 140 -22.46 -6.88 -14.39
N GLU A 141 -21.79 -7.08 -13.23
CA GLU A 141 -21.15 -8.34 -12.83
C GLU A 141 -20.05 -8.81 -13.81
N GLU A 142 -19.48 -7.89 -14.58
CA GLU A 142 -18.36 -8.20 -15.46
C GLU A 142 -17.04 -8.30 -14.68
N PRO A 143 -16.20 -9.34 -14.91
CA PRO A 143 -14.93 -9.48 -14.22
C PRO A 143 -13.92 -8.45 -14.68
N PHE A 144 -13.18 -7.87 -13.74
CA PHE A 144 -12.05 -7.00 -14.05
C PHE A 144 -10.87 -7.80 -14.59
N THR A 145 -10.20 -7.23 -15.59
CA THR A 145 -8.91 -7.75 -16.07
C THR A 145 -7.79 -7.46 -15.06
N LYS A 146 -6.70 -8.22 -15.15
CA LYS A 146 -5.50 -7.98 -14.30
C LYS A 146 -4.91 -6.59 -14.53
N GLU A 147 -5.03 -6.04 -15.73
CA GLU A 147 -4.54 -4.70 -16.09
C GLU A 147 -5.42 -3.62 -15.46
N GLU A 148 -6.74 -3.75 -15.53
CA GLU A 148 -7.68 -2.82 -14.89
C GLU A 148 -7.45 -2.76 -13.38
N ILE A 149 -7.32 -3.90 -12.71
CA ILE A 149 -7.02 -3.96 -11.27
C ILE A 149 -5.67 -3.29 -10.96
N SER A 150 -4.63 -3.58 -11.75
CA SER A 150 -3.29 -3.01 -11.54
C SER A 150 -3.28 -1.50 -11.73
N ASN A 151 -3.94 -0.99 -12.77
CA ASN A 151 -4.03 0.43 -13.06
C ASN A 151 -4.86 1.17 -12.02
N ALA A 152 -6.01 0.61 -11.63
CA ALA A 152 -6.86 1.17 -10.59
C ALA A 152 -6.14 1.24 -9.23
N LEU A 153 -5.43 0.17 -8.84
CA LEU A 153 -4.62 0.16 -7.61
C LEU A 153 -3.53 1.24 -7.65
N ARG A 154 -2.81 1.37 -8.76
CA ARG A 154 -1.76 2.38 -8.91
C ARG A 154 -2.33 3.79 -8.85
N GLN A 155 -3.36 4.06 -9.64
CA GLN A 155 -4.04 5.36 -9.66
C GLN A 155 -4.64 5.70 -8.29
N GLY A 156 -5.32 4.74 -7.67
CA GLY A 156 -5.95 4.94 -6.37
C GLY A 156 -4.95 5.16 -5.23
N VAL A 157 -3.72 4.62 -5.32
CA VAL A 157 -2.65 4.97 -4.37
C VAL A 157 -2.16 6.39 -4.62
N THR A 158 -1.98 6.79 -5.88
CA THR A 158 -1.52 8.14 -6.26
C THR A 158 -2.49 9.23 -5.82
N ASP A 159 -3.79 9.04 -5.97
CA ASP A 159 -4.82 10.00 -5.56
C ASP A 159 -5.29 9.83 -4.11
N GLY A 160 -4.87 8.73 -3.46
CA GLY A 160 -5.17 8.43 -2.06
C GLY A 160 -6.54 7.74 -1.84
N SER A 161 -7.26 7.38 -2.89
CA SER A 161 -8.56 6.70 -2.82
C SER A 161 -8.43 5.22 -2.43
N LEU A 162 -7.31 4.56 -2.79
CA LEU A 162 -7.02 3.19 -2.43
C LEU A 162 -5.79 3.05 -1.53
N ILE A 163 -5.86 2.07 -0.65
CA ILE A 163 -4.80 1.72 0.29
C ILE A 163 -4.56 0.21 0.20
N PRO A 164 -3.58 -0.23 -0.60
CA PRO A 164 -3.22 -1.64 -0.65
C PRO A 164 -2.78 -2.16 0.72
N VAL A 165 -3.25 -3.35 1.08
CA VAL A 165 -2.85 -4.04 2.30
C VAL A 165 -2.02 -5.26 1.93
N LEU A 166 -0.80 -5.28 2.45
CA LEU A 166 0.16 -6.38 2.37
C LEU A 166 0.24 -7.10 3.71
N CYS A 167 0.82 -8.26 3.71
CA CYS A 167 1.03 -9.03 4.93
C CYS A 167 2.38 -9.76 4.92
N GLY A 168 2.88 -10.05 6.12
CA GLY A 168 4.12 -10.81 6.30
C GLY A 168 4.59 -10.91 7.74
N THR A 169 5.85 -11.28 7.88
CA THR A 169 6.54 -11.42 9.17
C THR A 169 7.80 -10.55 9.19
N ASP A 170 8.47 -10.47 10.32
CA ASP A 170 9.73 -9.73 10.46
C ASP A 170 10.87 -10.28 9.57
N ARG A 171 10.74 -11.54 9.13
CA ARG A 171 11.75 -12.26 8.32
C ARG A 171 11.35 -12.44 6.87
N ILE A 172 10.05 -12.49 6.60
CA ILE A 172 9.47 -12.80 5.29
C ILE A 172 8.58 -11.63 4.89
N GLY A 173 8.87 -11.01 3.75
CA GLY A 173 8.03 -9.92 3.24
C GLY A 173 8.80 -8.74 2.66
N ILE A 174 10.11 -8.61 2.90
CA ILE A 174 10.89 -7.48 2.36
C ILE A 174 10.77 -7.37 0.84
N SER A 175 10.92 -8.49 0.11
CA SER A 175 10.76 -8.51 -1.34
C SER A 175 9.33 -8.14 -1.77
N ILE A 176 8.33 -8.54 -0.98
CA ILE A 176 6.93 -8.19 -1.22
C ILE A 176 6.73 -6.67 -1.09
N ILE A 177 7.26 -6.09 0.00
CA ILE A 177 7.19 -4.65 0.26
C ILE A 177 7.85 -3.88 -0.89
N LEU A 178 9.10 -4.22 -1.24
CA LEU A 178 9.86 -3.53 -2.28
C LEU A 178 9.16 -3.62 -3.64
N ASN A 179 8.69 -4.79 -4.04
CA ASN A 179 7.95 -4.97 -5.30
C ASN A 179 6.65 -4.17 -5.31
N SER A 180 5.94 -4.10 -4.18
CA SER A 180 4.69 -3.34 -4.08
C SER A 180 4.94 -1.84 -4.07
N MET A 181 6.02 -1.37 -3.44
CA MET A 181 6.43 0.04 -3.54
C MET A 181 6.74 0.43 -4.98
N CYS A 182 7.50 -0.40 -5.71
CA CYS A 182 7.77 -0.17 -7.14
C CYS A 182 6.50 -0.21 -8.02
N ALA A 183 5.52 -1.03 -7.64
CA ALA A 183 4.29 -1.18 -8.41
C ALA A 183 3.29 -0.04 -8.19
N PHE A 184 3.19 0.48 -6.97
CA PHE A 184 2.10 1.35 -6.55
C PHE A 184 2.53 2.78 -6.18
N PHE A 185 3.78 3.01 -5.76
CA PHE A 185 4.23 4.36 -5.46
C PHE A 185 4.70 5.08 -6.73
N ASP A 186 4.43 6.38 -6.78
CA ASP A 186 4.91 7.23 -7.85
C ASP A 186 6.44 7.35 -7.80
N SER A 187 7.05 7.47 -8.97
CA SER A 187 8.46 7.80 -9.05
C SER A 187 8.68 9.30 -8.79
N ALA A 188 9.90 9.68 -8.41
CA ALA A 188 10.23 11.06 -8.10
C ALA A 188 9.94 12.05 -9.25
N ASN A 189 10.01 11.59 -10.50
CA ASN A 189 9.75 12.40 -11.69
C ASN A 189 8.25 12.47 -12.08
N HIS A 190 7.34 11.97 -11.23
CA HIS A 190 5.92 12.10 -11.49
C HIS A 190 5.49 13.57 -11.43
N PRO A 191 4.69 14.08 -12.39
CA PRO A 191 4.31 15.51 -12.44
C PRO A 191 3.64 16.04 -11.17
N LYS A 192 2.94 15.19 -10.42
CA LYS A 192 2.33 15.53 -9.12
C LYS A 192 3.39 15.96 -8.08
N ASN A 193 4.63 15.55 -8.24
CA ASN A 193 5.73 15.83 -7.33
C ASN A 193 6.52 17.11 -7.71
N ALA A 194 6.08 17.84 -8.73
CA ALA A 194 6.65 19.16 -9.07
C ALA A 194 6.45 20.15 -7.93
N LEU A 195 7.52 20.87 -7.58
CA LEU A 195 7.49 21.84 -6.49
C LEU A 195 7.33 23.25 -7.02
N ILE A 196 6.41 24.01 -6.43
CA ILE A 196 6.31 25.46 -6.67
C ILE A 196 7.24 26.17 -5.69
N VAL A 197 8.23 26.86 -6.20
CA VAL A 197 9.21 27.62 -5.42
C VAL A 197 9.21 29.08 -5.79
N LYS A 198 9.52 29.93 -4.81
CA LYS A 198 9.64 31.38 -5.02
C LYS A 198 11.10 31.77 -5.25
N ASP A 199 11.38 32.41 -6.38
CA ASP A 199 12.70 33.03 -6.64
C ASP A 199 12.82 34.35 -5.86
N LEU A 200 13.57 34.33 -4.76
CA LEU A 200 13.73 35.46 -3.86
C LEU A 200 14.39 36.69 -4.53
N LYS A 201 15.05 36.53 -5.68
CA LYS A 201 15.69 37.65 -6.41
C LYS A 201 14.75 38.35 -7.38
N LYS A 202 13.79 37.59 -7.95
CA LYS A 202 12.87 38.07 -8.98
C LYS A 202 11.45 38.23 -8.48
N ASP A 203 11.17 37.73 -7.27
CA ASP A 203 9.83 37.63 -6.66
C ASP A 203 8.81 36.85 -7.52
N ASP A 204 9.33 35.94 -8.38
CA ASP A 204 8.56 35.10 -9.29
C ASP A 204 8.41 33.68 -8.73
N GLU A 205 7.27 33.06 -9.02
CA GLU A 205 7.07 31.64 -8.77
C GLU A 205 7.61 30.80 -9.94
N LYS A 206 8.29 29.70 -9.60
CA LYS A 206 8.81 28.72 -10.57
C LYS A 206 8.37 27.32 -10.18
N ILE A 207 8.06 26.52 -11.19
CA ILE A 207 7.83 25.10 -11.03
C ILE A 207 9.19 24.39 -11.18
N LEU A 208 9.58 23.63 -10.16
CA LEU A 208 10.73 22.74 -10.21
C LEU A 208 10.23 21.32 -10.49
N GLU A 209 10.54 20.82 -11.66
CA GLU A 209 10.28 19.43 -12.04
C GLU A 209 11.48 18.57 -11.67
N CYS A 210 11.21 17.33 -11.23
CA CYS A 210 12.26 16.34 -10.97
C CYS A 210 12.56 15.59 -12.27
N ASN A 211 13.46 16.15 -13.11
CA ASN A 211 13.93 15.51 -14.34
C ASN A 211 15.44 15.74 -14.52
N GLU A 212 16.07 15.04 -15.46
CA GLU A 212 17.52 15.08 -15.69
C GLU A 212 17.99 16.44 -16.27
N ASP A 213 17.12 17.17 -16.92
CA ASP A 213 17.42 18.47 -17.55
C ASP A 213 17.21 19.66 -16.60
N SER A 214 16.59 19.42 -15.44
CA SER A 214 16.32 20.46 -14.46
C SER A 214 17.57 20.83 -13.65
N PRO A 215 17.69 22.11 -13.20
CA PRO A 215 18.78 22.52 -12.32
C PRO A 215 18.75 21.72 -11.01
N THR A 216 19.94 21.33 -10.51
CA THR A 216 20.04 20.68 -9.21
C THR A 216 19.45 21.56 -8.12
N SER A 217 18.51 21.00 -7.35
CA SER A 217 17.80 21.69 -6.28
C SER A 217 17.90 20.89 -5.00
N LEU A 218 18.03 21.55 -3.85
CA LEU A 218 18.12 20.96 -2.53
C LEU A 218 17.07 21.58 -1.61
N PHE A 219 16.35 20.74 -0.87
CA PHE A 219 15.42 21.17 0.16
C PHE A 219 15.96 20.76 1.54
N VAL A 220 16.20 21.73 2.42
CA VAL A 220 16.65 21.48 3.79
C VAL A 220 15.41 21.25 4.67
N PHE A 221 15.16 20.02 5.05
CA PHE A 221 14.01 19.64 5.88
C PHE A 221 14.35 19.41 7.35
N LYS A 222 15.65 19.29 7.68
CA LYS A 222 16.14 19.06 9.04
C LYS A 222 17.55 19.59 9.23
N THR A 223 17.80 20.19 10.39
CA THR A 223 19.15 20.57 10.84
C THR A 223 19.55 19.70 12.03
N LEU A 224 20.76 19.16 11.98
CA LEU A 224 21.36 18.40 13.08
C LEU A 224 22.42 19.29 13.74
N SER A 225 22.40 19.40 15.06
CA SER A 225 23.38 20.12 15.89
C SER A 225 24.22 19.15 16.70
#